data_34223079e20c4a61677c51c73de9c1a6
#
_entry.id   34223079e20c4a61677c51c73de9c1a6
#
_cell.length_a   1.000
_cell.length_b   1.000
_cell.length_c   1.000
_cell.angle_alpha   90.00
_cell.angle_beta   90.00
_cell.angle_gamma   90.00
#
_symmetry.space_group_name_H-M   'P 1'
#
loop_
_entity.id
_entity.type
_entity.pdbx_description
1 polymer ?
#
loop_
_entity_poly.entity_id
_entity_poly.type
_entity_poly.pdbx_seq_one_letter_code
_entity_poly.pdbx_strand_id
1 'polypeptide(L)'
;MGAAFFVQQRPLSLYLVSMELDFQGISFATNGSAHEDLSITMGEGHGSRAWYVDFIRLEVVRANGFLGSVAEGGAVNFRDVKFNPHGNGTHTECLGHISPEAHSVNELTIPILMPCLVVSVFPEARNGDQVITERELAISASQHWNTQTNLPPAVVIRTLPNSASKLGRNWSNTNPPYFEVEAMRWLVERNVDHLLVDLPSVDREVDGGSLAAHHAFWTYPDNPRRQSTITELVFAPESLPDGRHILNLQTAAFDMDATPSRPVVIPCNQN
;
A
#
# COMPACT_ATOMS: atom_id res chain seq x y z
N MET A 1 47.09 19.24 29.44
CA MET A 1 47.02 17.87 28.97
C MET A 1 45.56 17.46 28.97
N GLY A 2 44.88 17.52 27.83
CA GLY A 2 43.46 17.15 27.70
C GLY A 2 43.39 15.71 27.22
N ALA A 3 42.76 14.85 28.00
CA ALA A 3 42.48 13.48 27.62
C ALA A 3 41.27 13.47 26.66
N ALA A 4 41.52 13.13 25.42
CA ALA A 4 40.45 12.88 24.46
C ALA A 4 39.82 11.50 24.76
N PHE A 5 38.57 11.48 25.19
CA PHE A 5 37.80 10.26 25.28
C PHE A 5 37.34 9.85 23.88
N PHE A 6 37.97 8.85 23.30
CA PHE A 6 37.48 8.14 22.15
C PHE A 6 36.34 7.24 22.61
N VAL A 7 35.10 7.61 22.35
CA VAL A 7 33.95 6.70 22.44
C VAL A 7 34.00 5.78 21.22
N GLN A 8 34.49 4.59 21.43
CA GLN A 8 34.45 3.53 20.44
C GLN A 8 32.96 3.13 20.22
N GLN A 9 32.33 3.65 19.17
CA GLN A 9 31.03 3.19 18.74
C GLN A 9 31.18 1.72 18.33
N ARG A 10 30.67 0.80 19.18
CA ARG A 10 30.46 -0.58 18.76
C ARG A 10 29.41 -0.56 17.67
N PRO A 11 29.64 -1.20 16.51
CA PRO A 11 28.56 -1.39 15.56
C PRO A 11 27.44 -2.15 16.27
N LEU A 12 26.22 -1.58 16.24
CA LEU A 12 25.02 -2.32 16.61
C LEU A 12 24.92 -3.46 15.59
N SER A 13 25.44 -4.64 15.96
CA SER A 13 25.06 -5.87 15.25
C SER A 13 23.60 -6.11 15.61
N LEU A 14 22.69 -5.71 14.73
CA LEU A 14 21.33 -6.22 14.77
C LEU A 14 21.41 -7.73 14.60
N TYR A 15 21.26 -8.46 15.70
CA TYR A 15 20.97 -9.89 15.63
C TYR A 15 19.53 -10.01 15.13
N LEU A 16 19.37 -10.16 13.82
CA LEU A 16 18.10 -10.53 13.25
C LEU A 16 17.83 -11.96 13.63
N VAL A 17 16.89 -12.10 14.54
CA VAL A 17 16.25 -13.36 14.83
C VAL A 17 15.56 -13.81 13.54
N SER A 18 15.78 -15.05 13.11
CA SER A 18 15.00 -15.64 12.04
C SER A 18 13.52 -15.55 12.42
N MET A 19 12.72 -14.99 11.52
CA MET A 19 11.27 -14.92 11.68
C MET A 19 10.64 -15.96 10.79
N GLU A 20 9.64 -16.65 11.31
CA GLU A 20 8.90 -17.67 10.57
C GLU A 20 7.41 -17.53 10.89
N LEU A 21 6.60 -17.48 9.85
CA LEU A 21 5.15 -17.57 9.93
C LEU A 21 4.71 -18.82 9.16
N ASP A 22 3.76 -19.56 9.69
CA ASP A 22 3.12 -20.66 8.96
C ASP A 22 1.78 -20.20 8.38
N PHE A 23 1.54 -20.55 7.13
CA PHE A 23 0.25 -20.38 6.49
C PHE A 23 -0.08 -21.62 5.66
N GLN A 24 -1.10 -22.37 6.07
CA GLN A 24 -1.54 -23.62 5.42
C GLN A 24 -0.42 -24.68 5.31
N GLY A 25 0.46 -24.76 6.31
CA GLY A 25 1.59 -25.67 6.31
C GLY A 25 2.76 -25.23 5.42
N ILE A 26 2.72 -24.00 4.92
CA ILE A 26 3.80 -23.39 4.13
C ILE A 26 4.52 -22.37 5.01
N SER A 27 5.84 -22.54 5.16
CA SER A 27 6.68 -21.63 5.92
C SER A 27 6.98 -20.34 5.13
N PHE A 28 6.80 -19.22 5.80
CA PHE A 28 7.25 -17.88 5.40
C PHE A 28 8.42 -17.49 6.29
N ALA A 29 9.60 -17.98 5.95
CA ALA A 29 10.80 -17.79 6.77
C ALA A 29 11.70 -16.71 6.16
N THR A 30 12.22 -15.84 7.03
CA THR A 30 13.23 -14.84 6.68
C THR A 30 14.38 -14.91 7.67
N ASN A 31 15.61 -14.75 7.17
CA ASN A 31 16.80 -14.53 8.01
C ASN A 31 17.12 -13.02 8.07
N GLY A 32 16.17 -12.18 7.68
CA GLY A 32 16.38 -10.95 7.03
C GLY A 32 16.50 -9.68 7.86
N SER A 33 17.53 -8.96 7.52
CA SER A 33 17.70 -7.52 7.69
C SER A 33 17.10 -6.73 6.52
N ALA A 34 16.90 -7.39 5.36
CA ALA A 34 16.35 -6.77 4.18
C ALA A 34 14.85 -6.54 4.36
N HIS A 35 14.41 -5.34 4.03
CA HIS A 35 13.00 -4.98 3.92
C HIS A 35 12.85 -3.93 2.82
N GLU A 36 11.68 -3.90 2.22
CA GLU A 36 11.30 -2.91 1.20
C GLU A 36 10.11 -2.11 1.72
N ASP A 37 10.29 -0.79 1.82
CA ASP A 37 9.22 0.15 2.11
C ASP A 37 8.49 0.45 0.79
N LEU A 38 7.25 0.03 0.69
CA LEU A 38 6.44 0.23 -0.52
C LEU A 38 5.72 1.57 -0.54
N SER A 39 5.86 2.41 0.49
CA SER A 39 5.18 3.68 0.55
C SER A 39 5.83 4.74 -0.33
N ILE A 40 4.99 5.59 -0.93
CA ILE A 40 5.44 6.75 -1.71
C ILE A 40 5.46 7.97 -0.80
N THR A 41 6.63 8.61 -0.70
CA THR A 41 6.78 9.83 0.11
C THR A 41 5.91 10.95 -0.45
N MET A 42 5.15 11.61 0.43
CA MET A 42 4.35 12.80 0.13
C MET A 42 5.06 14.06 0.61
N GLY A 43 5.03 15.11 -0.20
CA GLY A 43 5.62 16.39 0.16
C GLY A 43 5.06 17.55 -0.64
N GLU A 44 5.44 18.78 -0.27
CA GLU A 44 5.13 19.97 -1.07
C GLU A 44 5.86 19.88 -2.41
N GLY A 45 5.11 19.79 -3.51
CA GLY A 45 5.66 19.74 -4.86
C GLY A 45 6.19 18.37 -5.31
N HIS A 46 6.05 17.31 -4.50
CA HIS A 46 6.48 15.96 -4.88
C HIS A 46 5.57 14.87 -4.29
N GLY A 47 5.71 13.65 -4.84
CA GLY A 47 4.88 12.49 -4.49
C GLY A 47 3.81 12.21 -5.54
N SER A 48 3.34 10.98 -5.54
CA SER A 48 2.25 10.54 -6.41
C SER A 48 0.91 11.14 -5.95
N ARG A 49 0.05 11.50 -6.92
CA ARG A 49 -1.28 12.01 -6.64
C ARG A 49 -2.29 11.62 -7.71
N ALA A 50 -3.57 11.61 -7.33
CA ALA A 50 -4.69 11.30 -8.21
C ALA A 50 -5.91 12.20 -7.91
N TRP A 51 -7.01 11.99 -8.60
CA TRP A 51 -8.32 12.58 -8.31
C TRP A 51 -8.32 14.12 -8.27
N TYR A 52 -7.48 14.72 -9.12
CA TYR A 52 -7.40 16.20 -9.29
C TYR A 52 -6.99 16.95 -8.01
N VAL A 53 -6.44 16.25 -7.00
CA VAL A 53 -5.96 16.91 -5.79
C VAL A 53 -4.58 17.55 -6.02
N ASP A 54 -4.31 18.62 -5.31
CA ASP A 54 -2.99 19.24 -5.23
C ASP A 54 -2.04 18.38 -4.38
N PHE A 55 -0.74 18.72 -4.43
CA PHE A 55 0.21 18.23 -3.44
C PHE A 55 -0.21 18.61 -2.02
N ILE A 56 0.31 17.88 -1.04
CA ILE A 56 0.11 18.26 0.35
C ILE A 56 0.60 19.69 0.59
N ARG A 57 -0.02 20.38 1.54
CA ARG A 57 0.38 21.72 1.97
C ARG A 57 0.82 21.69 3.41
N LEU A 58 1.94 22.38 3.68
CA LEU A 58 2.53 22.51 5.01
C LEU A 58 2.48 23.98 5.41
N GLU A 59 1.60 24.34 6.32
CA GLU A 59 1.41 25.72 6.75
C GLU A 59 2.06 25.96 8.11
N VAL A 60 2.94 26.99 8.20
CA VAL A 60 3.56 27.38 9.47
C VAL A 60 2.50 27.91 10.41
N VAL A 61 2.36 27.29 11.58
CA VAL A 61 1.42 27.76 12.59
C VAL A 61 1.93 29.07 13.20
N ARG A 62 1.07 30.09 13.17
CA ARG A 62 1.30 31.44 13.73
C ARG A 62 0.07 31.83 14.54
N ALA A 63 0.17 31.83 15.84
CA ALA A 63 -0.94 32.18 16.71
C ALA A 63 -0.48 32.76 18.04
N ASN A 64 -1.09 33.84 18.48
CA ASN A 64 -0.86 34.41 19.83
C ASN A 64 0.63 34.64 20.17
N GLY A 65 1.42 35.13 19.21
CA GLY A 65 2.86 35.33 19.39
C GLY A 65 3.70 34.07 19.23
N PHE A 66 3.11 32.91 19.02
CA PHE A 66 3.82 31.67 18.66
C PHE A 66 4.19 31.67 17.18
N LEU A 67 5.43 31.23 16.87
CA LEU A 67 5.95 31.06 15.51
C LEU A 67 6.51 29.66 15.35
N GLY A 68 5.86 28.84 14.52
CA GLY A 68 6.23 27.46 14.21
C GLY A 68 7.27 27.33 13.09
N SER A 69 8.30 28.19 13.06
CA SER A 69 9.36 28.16 12.06
C SER A 69 10.70 28.56 12.69
N VAL A 70 11.60 27.62 12.83
CA VAL A 70 12.97 27.89 13.32
C VAL A 70 13.72 28.81 12.35
N ALA A 71 13.53 28.63 11.05
CA ALA A 71 14.14 29.46 10.02
C ALA A 71 13.73 30.94 10.12
N GLU A 72 12.59 31.23 10.72
CA GLU A 72 12.05 32.59 10.92
C GLU A 72 12.20 33.10 12.35
N GLY A 73 12.98 32.38 13.21
CA GLY A 73 13.27 32.78 14.58
C GLY A 73 12.34 32.15 15.64
N GLY A 74 11.49 31.22 15.27
CA GLY A 74 10.70 30.42 16.21
C GLY A 74 11.55 29.38 16.93
N ALA A 75 11.06 28.89 18.07
CA ALA A 75 11.75 27.89 18.90
C ALA A 75 11.69 26.48 18.30
N VAL A 76 10.64 26.16 17.52
CA VAL A 76 10.37 24.83 16.94
C VAL A 76 9.78 24.97 15.54
N ASN A 77 9.88 23.90 14.74
CA ASN A 77 9.08 23.75 13.53
C ASN A 77 7.74 23.10 13.90
N PHE A 78 6.65 23.80 13.64
CA PHE A 78 5.30 23.35 13.93
C PHE A 78 4.38 23.79 12.80
N ARG A 79 3.78 22.80 12.10
CA ARG A 79 3.05 23.02 10.86
C ARG A 79 1.74 22.26 10.86
N ASP A 80 0.72 22.90 10.34
CA ASP A 80 -0.47 22.22 9.89
C ASP A 80 -0.20 21.49 8.56
N VAL A 81 -0.85 20.33 8.39
CA VAL A 81 -0.75 19.52 7.17
C VAL A 81 -2.14 19.39 6.56
N LYS A 82 -2.26 19.82 5.31
CA LYS A 82 -3.48 19.61 4.52
C LYS A 82 -3.19 18.61 3.40
N PHE A 83 -3.94 17.54 3.35
CA PHE A 83 -3.86 16.51 2.32
C PHE A 83 -5.21 15.80 2.14
N ASN A 84 -5.33 15.01 1.07
CA ASN A 84 -6.44 14.12 0.84
C ASN A 84 -5.95 12.67 0.96
N PRO A 85 -6.52 11.83 1.86
CA PRO A 85 -6.05 10.45 2.06
C PRO A 85 -6.09 9.59 0.80
N HIS A 86 -7.15 9.69 0.00
CA HIS A 86 -7.31 8.90 -1.23
C HIS A 86 -6.48 9.42 -2.41
N GLY A 87 -6.13 10.70 -2.41
CA GLY A 87 -5.49 11.34 -3.56
C GLY A 87 -4.01 11.63 -3.40
N ASN A 88 -3.45 11.53 -2.19
CA ASN A 88 -2.05 11.84 -1.92
C ASN A 88 -1.27 10.64 -1.40
N GLY A 89 -0.46 10.03 -2.28
CA GLY A 89 0.48 8.96 -1.91
C GLY A 89 -0.17 7.68 -1.39
N THR A 90 0.64 6.82 -0.81
CA THR A 90 0.21 5.50 -0.34
C THR A 90 -0.77 5.61 0.82
N HIS A 91 -1.92 4.99 0.67
CA HIS A 91 -2.99 4.97 1.65
C HIS A 91 -3.67 3.61 1.69
N THR A 92 -4.30 3.33 2.82
CA THR A 92 -5.13 2.13 3.03
C THR A 92 -6.55 2.57 3.32
N GLU A 93 -7.50 1.91 2.69
CA GLU A 93 -8.92 2.18 2.80
C GLU A 93 -9.70 0.95 3.19
N CYS A 94 -10.90 1.17 3.74
CA CYS A 94 -11.83 0.15 4.18
C CYS A 94 -13.19 0.30 3.47
N LEU A 95 -14.12 -0.57 3.81
CA LEU A 95 -15.50 -0.56 3.27
C LEU A 95 -16.18 0.82 3.34
N GLY A 96 -15.79 1.67 4.29
CA GLY A 96 -16.33 3.03 4.43
C GLY A 96 -16.18 3.88 3.18
N HIS A 97 -15.21 3.56 2.31
CA HIS A 97 -15.01 4.27 1.05
C HIS A 97 -16.22 4.20 0.10
N ILE A 98 -16.97 3.08 0.12
CA ILE A 98 -18.11 2.85 -0.79
C ILE A 98 -19.44 2.67 -0.07
N SER A 99 -19.43 2.60 1.25
CA SER A 99 -20.63 2.39 2.07
C SER A 99 -21.23 3.72 2.53
N PRO A 100 -22.57 3.87 2.53
CA PRO A 100 -23.21 5.01 3.18
C PRO A 100 -23.11 4.96 4.71
N GLU A 101 -22.87 3.77 5.29
CA GLU A 101 -22.57 3.63 6.71
C GLU A 101 -21.12 4.01 6.98
N ALA A 102 -20.88 4.71 8.07
CA ALA A 102 -19.52 5.06 8.50
C ALA A 102 -18.76 3.79 8.94
N HIS A 103 -17.63 3.55 8.33
CA HIS A 103 -16.64 2.55 8.74
C HIS A 103 -15.27 3.21 8.75
N SER A 104 -14.47 2.90 9.74
CA SER A 104 -13.14 3.48 9.92
C SER A 104 -12.05 2.44 9.77
N VAL A 105 -10.95 2.81 9.11
CA VAL A 105 -9.74 1.98 9.06
C VAL A 105 -9.23 1.71 10.47
N ASN A 106 -9.48 2.63 11.41
CA ASN A 106 -9.06 2.50 12.80
C ASN A 106 -9.84 1.44 13.59
N GLU A 107 -10.97 0.94 13.05
CA GLU A 107 -11.75 -0.16 13.64
C GLU A 107 -11.26 -1.54 13.18
N LEU A 108 -10.34 -1.60 12.22
CA LEU A 108 -9.88 -2.86 11.67
C LEU A 108 -8.82 -3.52 12.56
N THR A 109 -8.85 -4.84 12.61
CA THR A 109 -7.81 -5.64 13.26
C THR A 109 -6.81 -6.11 12.21
N ILE A 110 -5.86 -5.25 11.87
CA ILE A 110 -4.79 -5.58 10.92
C ILE A 110 -3.66 -6.28 11.68
N PRO A 111 -3.27 -7.52 11.32
CA PRO A 111 -2.15 -8.20 11.96
C PRO A 111 -0.85 -7.40 11.80
N ILE A 112 0.00 -7.38 12.84
CA ILE A 112 1.29 -6.69 12.79
C ILE A 112 2.18 -7.26 11.68
N LEU A 113 2.15 -8.57 11.51
CA LEU A 113 2.87 -9.30 10.47
C LEU A 113 1.93 -10.35 9.88
N MET A 114 1.94 -10.48 8.57
CA MET A 114 1.12 -11.47 7.87
C MET A 114 1.83 -12.05 6.65
N PRO A 115 1.53 -13.31 6.29
CA PRO A 115 1.95 -13.88 5.02
C PRO A 115 1.48 -13.03 3.84
N CYS A 116 2.36 -12.83 2.88
CA CYS A 116 2.10 -11.98 1.71
C CYS A 116 2.63 -12.65 0.45
N LEU A 117 1.90 -12.48 -0.65
CA LEU A 117 2.36 -12.84 -1.99
C LEU A 117 2.56 -11.58 -2.82
N VAL A 118 3.73 -11.41 -3.41
CA VAL A 118 4.01 -10.36 -4.40
C VAL A 118 3.91 -10.97 -5.78
N VAL A 119 3.14 -10.35 -6.67
CA VAL A 119 2.99 -10.79 -8.07
C VAL A 119 3.06 -9.61 -9.03
N SER A 120 3.76 -9.82 -10.14
CA SER A 120 3.82 -8.86 -11.24
C SER A 120 2.85 -9.26 -12.35
N VAL A 121 2.08 -8.30 -12.85
CA VAL A 121 1.10 -8.52 -13.92
C VAL A 121 1.31 -7.55 -15.07
N PHE A 122 1.04 -8.02 -16.29
CA PHE A 122 0.94 -7.16 -17.48
C PHE A 122 -0.54 -6.88 -17.76
N PRO A 123 -1.01 -5.62 -17.56
CA PRO A 123 -2.39 -5.29 -17.92
C PRO A 123 -2.65 -5.56 -19.41
N GLU A 124 -3.78 -6.14 -19.71
CA GLU A 124 -4.21 -6.48 -21.07
C GLU A 124 -4.85 -5.26 -21.74
N ALA A 125 -4.42 -4.96 -22.98
CA ALA A 125 -5.04 -3.88 -23.74
C ALA A 125 -6.44 -4.29 -24.24
N ARG A 126 -7.48 -3.56 -23.82
CA ARG A 126 -8.88 -3.79 -24.21
C ARG A 126 -9.57 -2.47 -24.54
N ASN A 127 -9.97 -2.27 -25.79
CA ASN A 127 -10.75 -1.11 -26.23
C ASN A 127 -10.17 0.26 -25.84
N GLY A 128 -8.84 0.38 -25.80
CA GLY A 128 -8.14 1.61 -25.42
C GLY A 128 -7.80 1.70 -23.92
N ASP A 129 -8.26 0.77 -23.10
CA ASP A 129 -7.93 0.64 -21.69
C ASP A 129 -6.81 -0.38 -21.45
N GLN A 130 -6.27 -0.39 -20.25
CA GLN A 130 -5.34 -1.39 -19.74
C GLN A 130 -6.02 -2.09 -18.56
N VAL A 131 -6.32 -3.39 -18.69
CA VAL A 131 -7.15 -4.13 -17.74
C VAL A 131 -6.36 -5.26 -17.10
N ILE A 132 -6.38 -5.33 -15.77
CA ILE A 132 -5.85 -6.47 -15.02
C ILE A 132 -6.96 -7.51 -14.97
N THR A 133 -6.75 -8.61 -15.69
CA THR A 133 -7.75 -9.67 -15.84
C THR A 133 -7.55 -10.78 -14.82
N GLU A 134 -8.61 -11.52 -14.52
CA GLU A 134 -8.53 -12.75 -13.73
C GLU A 134 -7.46 -13.69 -14.29
N ARG A 135 -7.45 -13.85 -15.63
CA ARG A 135 -6.53 -14.74 -16.31
C ARG A 135 -5.06 -14.36 -16.05
N GLU A 136 -4.70 -13.09 -16.25
CA GLU A 136 -3.32 -12.62 -16.04
C GLU A 136 -2.91 -12.75 -14.56
N LEU A 137 -3.82 -12.42 -13.66
CA LEU A 137 -3.58 -12.54 -12.23
C LEU A 137 -3.38 -14.01 -11.81
N ALA A 138 -4.23 -14.91 -12.30
CA ALA A 138 -4.13 -16.34 -12.02
C ALA A 138 -2.84 -16.96 -12.58
N ILE A 139 -2.44 -16.59 -13.80
CA ILE A 139 -1.19 -17.05 -14.41
C ILE A 139 0.01 -16.55 -13.59
N SER A 140 0.07 -15.26 -13.29
CA SER A 140 1.18 -14.69 -12.53
C SER A 140 1.28 -15.29 -11.12
N ALA A 141 0.18 -15.41 -10.40
CA ALA A 141 0.15 -16.02 -9.08
C ALA A 141 0.57 -17.50 -9.10
N SER A 142 0.16 -18.27 -10.14
CA SER A 142 0.46 -19.69 -10.25
C SER A 142 1.94 -20.03 -10.37
N GLN A 143 2.76 -19.06 -10.74
CA GLN A 143 4.23 -19.22 -10.80
C GLN A 143 4.86 -19.31 -9.40
N HIS A 144 4.17 -18.82 -8.39
CA HIS A 144 4.70 -18.67 -7.03
C HIS A 144 3.84 -19.33 -5.96
N TRP A 145 2.59 -19.72 -6.30
CA TRP A 145 1.62 -20.26 -5.36
C TRP A 145 0.68 -21.28 -6.02
N ASN A 146 0.24 -22.26 -5.24
CA ASN A 146 -0.84 -23.15 -5.72
C ASN A 146 -2.18 -22.42 -5.67
N THR A 147 -2.63 -21.90 -6.80
CA THR A 147 -3.86 -21.12 -6.92
C THR A 147 -5.16 -21.93 -6.79
N GLN A 148 -5.07 -23.27 -6.59
CA GLN A 148 -6.22 -24.10 -6.22
C GLN A 148 -6.52 -24.07 -4.71
N THR A 149 -5.65 -23.46 -3.92
CA THR A 149 -5.82 -23.21 -2.48
C THR A 149 -6.02 -21.73 -2.22
N ASN A 150 -6.32 -21.36 -0.97
CA ASN A 150 -6.35 -19.97 -0.58
C ASN A 150 -4.98 -19.32 -0.80
N LEU A 151 -4.99 -18.09 -1.28
CA LEU A 151 -3.78 -17.26 -1.30
C LEU A 151 -3.42 -16.80 0.12
N PRO A 152 -2.19 -16.30 0.35
CA PRO A 152 -1.88 -15.57 1.58
C PRO A 152 -2.86 -14.43 1.81
N PRO A 153 -3.14 -14.06 3.08
CA PRO A 153 -4.13 -13.03 3.41
C PRO A 153 -3.80 -11.66 2.79
N ALA A 154 -2.53 -11.40 2.46
CA ALA A 154 -2.12 -10.20 1.77
C ALA A 154 -1.54 -10.51 0.39
N VAL A 155 -1.91 -9.70 -0.60
CA VAL A 155 -1.36 -9.77 -1.96
C VAL A 155 -0.96 -8.38 -2.42
N VAL A 156 0.28 -8.24 -2.88
CA VAL A 156 0.79 -7.03 -3.54
C VAL A 156 0.81 -7.29 -5.04
N ILE A 157 0.11 -6.47 -5.79
CA ILE A 157 0.07 -6.54 -7.25
C ILE A 157 0.88 -5.38 -7.82
N ARG A 158 1.95 -5.73 -8.53
CA ARG A 158 2.81 -4.80 -9.26
C ARG A 158 2.48 -4.82 -10.73
N THR A 159 2.09 -3.68 -11.30
CA THR A 159 1.81 -3.58 -12.73
C THR A 159 3.07 -3.31 -13.54
N LEU A 160 3.21 -4.03 -14.64
CA LEU A 160 4.34 -3.89 -15.57
C LEU A 160 3.92 -3.11 -16.84
N PRO A 161 4.82 -2.28 -17.42
CA PRO A 161 6.17 -1.97 -16.93
C PRO A 161 6.16 -1.14 -15.64
N ASN A 162 7.08 -1.46 -14.72
CA ASN A 162 7.16 -0.81 -13.41
C ASN A 162 8.11 0.40 -13.43
N SER A 163 7.66 1.48 -14.01
CA SER A 163 8.48 2.70 -14.10
C SER A 163 8.58 3.45 -12.78
N ALA A 164 9.80 3.87 -12.41
CA ALA A 164 10.03 4.76 -11.27
C ALA A 164 9.25 6.10 -11.36
N SER A 165 8.72 6.45 -12.54
CA SER A 165 7.85 7.62 -12.69
C SER A 165 6.58 7.52 -11.85
N LYS A 166 6.15 6.32 -11.44
CA LYS A 166 5.01 6.12 -10.51
C LYS A 166 5.20 6.85 -9.19
N LEU A 167 6.44 7.01 -8.72
CA LEU A 167 6.76 7.68 -7.45
C LEU A 167 6.34 9.16 -7.40
N GLY A 168 6.24 9.82 -8.54
CA GLY A 168 5.87 11.25 -8.63
C GLY A 168 4.75 11.54 -9.62
N ARG A 169 4.04 10.52 -10.10
CA ARG A 169 3.04 10.66 -11.16
C ARG A 169 1.80 11.41 -10.67
N ASN A 170 1.32 12.34 -11.50
CA ASN A 170 -0.06 12.77 -11.44
C ASN A 170 -0.90 11.82 -12.31
N TRP A 171 -1.73 11.02 -11.65
CA TRP A 171 -2.54 10.00 -12.33
C TRP A 171 -3.82 10.55 -12.96
N SER A 172 -4.25 11.76 -12.57
CA SER A 172 -5.49 12.35 -13.10
C SER A 172 -5.43 12.56 -14.61
N ASN A 173 -6.45 12.13 -15.33
CA ASN A 173 -6.56 12.15 -16.79
C ASN A 173 -5.52 11.28 -17.52
N THR A 174 -5.03 10.22 -16.90
CA THR A 174 -4.04 9.34 -17.52
C THR A 174 -4.58 7.98 -17.92
N ASN A 175 -5.86 7.70 -17.61
CA ASN A 175 -6.51 6.42 -17.83
C ASN A 175 -5.63 5.25 -17.36
N PRO A 176 -5.31 5.18 -16.05
CA PRO A 176 -4.45 4.14 -15.50
C PRO A 176 -5.07 2.75 -15.68
N PRO A 177 -4.26 1.69 -15.58
CA PRO A 177 -4.79 0.34 -15.53
C PRO A 177 -5.77 0.17 -14.36
N TYR A 178 -6.71 -0.77 -14.51
CA TYR A 178 -7.70 -1.11 -13.49
C TYR A 178 -8.03 -2.60 -13.54
N PHE A 179 -8.76 -3.09 -12.54
CA PHE A 179 -9.13 -4.50 -12.44
C PHE A 179 -10.51 -4.76 -13.05
N GLU A 180 -10.65 -5.84 -13.79
CA GLU A 180 -11.98 -6.36 -14.09
C GLU A 180 -12.61 -6.98 -12.83
N VAL A 181 -13.93 -7.02 -12.79
CA VAL A 181 -14.70 -7.52 -11.64
C VAL A 181 -14.35 -8.98 -11.32
N GLU A 182 -14.12 -9.79 -12.34
CA GLU A 182 -13.74 -11.19 -12.24
C GLU A 182 -12.40 -11.38 -11.52
N ALA A 183 -11.43 -10.50 -11.77
CA ALA A 183 -10.14 -10.51 -11.08
C ALA A 183 -10.30 -10.25 -9.58
N MET A 184 -11.18 -9.32 -9.20
CA MET A 184 -11.48 -9.04 -7.79
C MET A 184 -12.22 -10.20 -7.12
N ARG A 185 -13.19 -10.81 -7.80
CA ARG A 185 -13.88 -12.01 -7.32
C ARG A 185 -12.92 -13.16 -7.11
N TRP A 186 -12.00 -13.36 -8.04
CA TRP A 186 -10.96 -14.39 -7.95
C TRP A 186 -10.08 -14.24 -6.70
N LEU A 187 -9.72 -13.01 -6.32
CA LEU A 187 -8.99 -12.73 -5.07
C LEU A 187 -9.85 -13.04 -3.84
N VAL A 188 -11.13 -12.64 -3.86
CA VAL A 188 -12.08 -12.88 -2.76
C VAL A 188 -12.30 -14.38 -2.54
N GLU A 189 -12.52 -15.15 -3.61
CA GLU A 189 -12.69 -16.60 -3.55
C GLU A 189 -11.48 -17.33 -2.97
N ARG A 190 -10.30 -16.69 -3.00
CA ARG A 190 -9.04 -17.20 -2.44
C ARG A 190 -8.68 -16.59 -1.10
N ASN A 191 -9.68 -15.94 -0.45
CA ASN A 191 -9.57 -15.34 0.87
C ASN A 191 -8.44 -14.30 1.02
N VAL A 192 -8.22 -13.49 -0.01
CA VAL A 192 -7.33 -12.33 0.10
C VAL A 192 -8.05 -11.24 0.89
N ASP A 193 -7.55 -10.87 2.05
CA ASP A 193 -8.12 -9.86 2.94
C ASP A 193 -7.50 -8.48 2.73
N HIS A 194 -6.21 -8.43 2.39
CA HIS A 194 -5.47 -7.18 2.21
C HIS A 194 -4.87 -7.13 0.82
N LEU A 195 -5.45 -6.30 -0.06
CA LEU A 195 -4.96 -6.07 -1.41
C LEU A 195 -4.13 -4.80 -1.45
N LEU A 196 -2.91 -4.87 -2.00
CA LEU A 196 -2.05 -3.71 -2.22
C LEU A 196 -1.78 -3.56 -3.72
N VAL A 197 -1.93 -2.35 -4.26
CA VAL A 197 -1.77 -2.08 -5.70
C VAL A 197 -0.94 -0.82 -5.94
N ASP A 198 -0.14 -0.83 -6.99
CA ASP A 198 0.68 0.30 -7.43
C ASP A 198 -0.08 1.28 -8.35
N LEU A 199 -1.39 1.30 -8.22
CA LEU A 199 -2.35 2.08 -9.00
C LEU A 199 -3.08 3.07 -8.10
N PRO A 200 -3.67 4.14 -8.67
CA PRO A 200 -4.45 5.12 -7.92
C PRO A 200 -5.85 4.63 -7.56
N SER A 201 -6.32 3.55 -8.17
CA SER A 201 -7.56 2.85 -7.89
C SER A 201 -7.54 1.44 -8.44
N VAL A 202 -8.38 0.58 -7.87
CA VAL A 202 -8.73 -0.71 -8.47
C VAL A 202 -9.78 -0.58 -9.56
N ASP A 203 -10.55 0.52 -9.60
CA ASP A 203 -11.52 0.82 -10.64
C ASP A 203 -10.97 1.74 -11.73
N ARG A 204 -11.69 1.81 -12.84
CA ARG A 204 -11.40 2.72 -13.94
C ARG A 204 -11.55 4.17 -13.50
N GLU A 205 -10.64 5.04 -13.95
CA GLU A 205 -10.66 6.47 -13.57
C GLU A 205 -12.00 7.16 -13.83
N VAL A 206 -12.65 6.80 -14.93
CA VAL A 206 -13.97 7.34 -15.30
C VAL A 206 -14.92 6.17 -15.55
N ASP A 207 -15.66 5.78 -14.53
CA ASP A 207 -16.60 4.66 -14.53
C ASP A 207 -18.06 5.07 -14.25
N GLY A 208 -18.32 6.37 -14.15
CA GLY A 208 -19.65 6.91 -13.80
C GLY A 208 -20.04 6.72 -12.34
N GLY A 209 -19.08 6.42 -11.45
CA GLY A 209 -19.33 6.17 -10.02
C GLY A 209 -19.81 4.74 -9.76
N SER A 210 -19.54 3.81 -10.67
CA SER A 210 -19.93 2.40 -10.54
C SER A 210 -19.14 1.65 -9.49
N LEU A 211 -17.82 1.96 -9.34
CA LEU A 211 -16.89 1.34 -8.38
C LEU A 211 -16.99 -0.19 -8.34
N ALA A 212 -17.12 -0.81 -9.53
CA ALA A 212 -17.49 -2.23 -9.65
C ALA A 212 -16.43 -3.18 -9.06
N ALA A 213 -15.15 -2.83 -9.17
CA ALA A 213 -14.05 -3.60 -8.58
C ALA A 213 -14.03 -3.47 -7.05
N HIS A 214 -14.24 -2.28 -6.50
CA HIS A 214 -14.40 -2.08 -5.05
C HIS A 214 -15.58 -2.88 -4.52
N HIS A 215 -16.77 -2.78 -5.15
CA HIS A 215 -17.94 -3.55 -4.76
C HIS A 215 -17.67 -5.06 -4.77
N ALA A 216 -16.98 -5.55 -5.80
CA ALA A 216 -16.64 -6.97 -5.90
C ALA A 216 -15.66 -7.41 -4.80
N PHE A 217 -14.62 -6.62 -4.50
CA PHE A 217 -13.65 -6.95 -3.46
C PHE A 217 -14.25 -6.96 -2.07
N TRP A 218 -15.06 -5.96 -1.72
CA TRP A 218 -15.76 -5.94 -0.42
C TRP A 218 -17.05 -6.74 -0.38
N THR A 219 -17.45 -7.40 -1.49
CA THR A 219 -18.73 -8.15 -1.62
C THR A 219 -19.93 -7.32 -1.14
N TYR A 220 -19.89 -6.03 -1.44
CA TYR A 220 -20.90 -5.07 -1.01
C TYR A 220 -22.00 -4.94 -2.09
N PRO A 221 -23.31 -4.84 -1.71
CA PRO A 221 -23.81 -4.74 -0.33
C PRO A 221 -24.15 -6.10 0.34
N ASP A 222 -24.11 -7.22 -0.39
CA ASP A 222 -24.79 -8.46 0.02
C ASP A 222 -24.16 -9.16 1.23
N ASN A 223 -22.82 -9.26 1.29
CA ASN A 223 -22.09 -9.90 2.38
C ASN A 223 -20.77 -9.16 2.65
N PRO A 224 -20.81 -7.96 3.25
CA PRO A 224 -19.68 -7.08 3.33
C PRO A 224 -18.49 -7.64 4.11
N ARG A 225 -17.32 -7.67 3.47
CA ARG A 225 -16.03 -8.08 4.04
C ARG A 225 -15.41 -6.92 4.82
N ARG A 226 -15.96 -6.62 6.01
CA ARG A 226 -15.67 -5.42 6.82
C ARG A 226 -14.24 -5.31 7.32
N GLN A 227 -13.49 -6.42 7.39
CA GLN A 227 -12.10 -6.45 7.86
C GLN A 227 -11.09 -6.41 6.70
N SER A 228 -11.55 -6.40 5.45
CA SER A 228 -10.67 -6.35 4.29
C SER A 228 -10.31 -4.92 3.91
N THR A 229 -9.09 -4.74 3.37
CA THR A 229 -8.55 -3.45 2.98
C THR A 229 -8.04 -3.44 1.54
N ILE A 230 -8.12 -2.29 0.90
CA ILE A 230 -7.36 -1.99 -0.31
C ILE A 230 -6.31 -0.94 0.07
N THR A 231 -5.07 -1.16 -0.36
CA THR A 231 -3.98 -0.17 -0.21
C THR A 231 -3.53 0.23 -1.60
N GLU A 232 -3.64 1.50 -1.90
CA GLU A 232 -3.38 2.06 -3.22
C GLU A 232 -2.11 2.91 -3.24
N LEU A 233 -1.61 3.20 -4.45
CA LEU A 233 -0.40 3.98 -4.66
C LEU A 233 0.81 3.43 -3.87
N VAL A 234 0.98 2.09 -3.84
CA VAL A 234 2.26 1.51 -3.40
C VAL A 234 3.28 1.56 -4.54
N PHE A 235 4.56 1.41 -4.20
CA PHE A 235 5.62 1.19 -5.19
C PHE A 235 6.46 -0.01 -4.78
N ALA A 236 6.25 -1.15 -5.44
CA ALA A 236 7.05 -2.36 -5.25
C ALA A 236 8.21 -2.33 -6.27
N PRO A 237 9.48 -2.08 -5.86
CA PRO A 237 10.59 -1.96 -6.80
C PRO A 237 10.89 -3.30 -7.49
N GLU A 238 11.54 -3.25 -8.66
CA GLU A 238 11.92 -4.47 -9.40
C GLU A 238 12.93 -5.34 -8.64
N SER A 239 13.67 -4.76 -7.68
CA SER A 239 14.55 -5.48 -6.76
C SER A 239 13.82 -6.42 -5.81
N LEU A 240 12.53 -6.16 -5.54
CA LEU A 240 11.68 -7.06 -4.76
C LEU A 240 11.19 -8.18 -5.69
N PRO A 241 11.63 -9.44 -5.48
CA PRO A 241 11.20 -10.55 -6.33
C PRO A 241 9.72 -10.86 -6.13
N ASP A 242 9.07 -11.41 -7.14
CA ASP A 242 7.76 -12.04 -6.97
C ASP A 242 7.88 -13.28 -6.08
N GLY A 243 6.80 -13.64 -5.39
CA GLY A 243 6.75 -14.81 -4.52
C GLY A 243 6.36 -14.50 -3.07
N ARG A 244 6.81 -15.35 -2.15
CA ARG A 244 6.44 -15.32 -0.74
C ARG A 244 7.21 -14.28 0.04
N HIS A 245 6.48 -13.51 0.86
CA HIS A 245 7.02 -12.45 1.72
C HIS A 245 6.22 -12.35 3.02
N ILE A 246 6.71 -11.57 3.96
CA ILE A 246 5.97 -11.14 5.15
C ILE A 246 5.66 -9.66 4.99
N LEU A 247 4.39 -9.30 5.17
CA LEU A 247 3.94 -7.91 5.14
C LEU A 247 3.75 -7.38 6.56
N ASN A 248 4.26 -6.17 6.79
CA ASN A 248 3.86 -5.29 7.88
C ASN A 248 3.08 -4.12 7.28
N LEU A 249 1.76 -4.12 7.48
CA LEU A 249 0.87 -3.05 7.02
C LEU A 249 0.48 -2.18 8.22
N GLN A 250 1.08 -1.00 8.32
CA GLN A 250 0.75 -0.04 9.37
C GLN A 250 0.02 1.17 8.80
N THR A 251 -0.99 1.61 9.51
CA THR A 251 -1.84 2.75 9.17
C THR A 251 -1.73 3.84 10.22
N ALA A 252 -1.89 5.10 9.82
CA ALA A 252 -2.06 6.18 10.79
C ALA A 252 -3.43 6.05 11.46
N ALA A 253 -3.52 6.35 12.76
CA ALA A 253 -4.74 6.22 13.54
C ALA A 253 -5.74 7.37 13.26
N PHE A 254 -6.23 7.43 12.03
CA PHE A 254 -7.27 8.37 11.60
C PHE A 254 -8.62 7.66 11.67
N ASP A 255 -9.59 8.30 12.30
CA ASP A 255 -10.96 7.80 12.38
C ASP A 255 -11.75 8.20 11.14
N MET A 256 -11.43 7.53 10.01
CA MET A 256 -12.06 7.72 8.71
C MET A 256 -11.86 6.51 7.80
N ASP A 257 -12.50 6.52 6.66
CA ASP A 257 -12.52 5.43 5.67
C ASP A 257 -11.17 5.14 5.01
N ALA A 258 -10.27 6.12 4.98
CA ALA A 258 -8.92 5.97 4.44
C ALA A 258 -7.89 6.74 5.27
N THR A 259 -6.66 6.24 5.26
CA THR A 259 -5.56 6.85 6.02
C THR A 259 -4.22 6.59 5.34
N PRO A 260 -3.24 7.50 5.48
CA PRO A 260 -1.87 7.21 5.06
C PRO A 260 -1.37 5.91 5.67
N SER A 261 -0.69 5.11 4.88
CA SER A 261 -0.13 3.84 5.31
C SER A 261 1.32 3.69 4.87
N ARG A 262 2.04 2.83 5.59
CA ARG A 262 3.44 2.52 5.31
C ARG A 262 3.64 1.00 5.26
N PRO A 263 3.21 0.35 4.15
CA PRO A 263 3.42 -1.08 3.98
C PRO A 263 4.91 -1.39 3.78
N VAL A 264 5.43 -2.30 4.60
CA VAL A 264 6.80 -2.78 4.53
C VAL A 264 6.79 -4.28 4.27
N VAL A 265 7.49 -4.70 3.22
CA VAL A 265 7.63 -6.10 2.85
C VAL A 265 9.00 -6.63 3.27
N ILE A 266 9.01 -7.77 3.93
CA ILE A 266 10.21 -8.48 4.36
C ILE A 266 10.36 -9.72 3.47
N PRO A 267 11.41 -9.79 2.62
CA PRO A 267 11.60 -10.92 1.73
C PRO A 267 11.81 -12.23 2.47
N CYS A 268 11.10 -13.28 2.02
CA CYS A 268 11.28 -14.64 2.49
C CYS A 268 12.25 -15.43 1.60
N ASN A 269 12.84 -16.50 2.16
CA ASN A 269 13.57 -17.46 1.38
C ASN A 269 12.60 -18.15 0.41
N GLN A 270 12.88 -18.09 -0.88
CA GLN A 270 12.09 -18.73 -1.93
C GLN A 270 12.57 -20.21 -2.09
N ASN A 271 12.17 -21.10 -1.18
CA ASN A 271 12.49 -22.53 -1.27
C ASN A 271 11.32 -23.31 -1.84
#